data_fe3d55f3a5d49c94e542fd56addd02b6
#
_entry.id   fe3d55f3a5d49c94e542fd56addd02b6
#
_cell.length_a   1.000
_cell.length_b   1.000
_cell.length_c   1.000
_cell.angle_alpha   90.00
_cell.angle_beta   90.00
_cell.angle_gamma   90.00
#
_symmetry.space_group_name_H-M   'P 1'
#
loop_
_entity.id
_entity.type
_entity.pdbx_description
1 polymer ?
#
loop_
_entity_poly.entity_id
_entity_poly.type
_entity_poly.pdbx_seq_one_letter_code
_entity_poly.pdbx_strand_id
1 'polypeptide(L)'
;LGDVYKRQPQYRASCILKKGQKVSYKVSGASGYTPVTYKVGNTKYASVSSNGLTKGKKYGRTTLTISADNASVSFNIYILKSKVYKGVSKAQAICKTKPRYSQAKRMRKGYVDCSSFVWKSYKPYGVNFGSKSYAPTAADIAKWCGKKKKLLKLSTYNGKSDRLLPGDLIFYRKRSGKNGRYKNIDHIAMYVGNDTIVHADGSSVSYSYPWYRNCLLYTSDAAD
;
A
#
# COMPACT_ATOMS: atom_id res chain seq x y z
N LEU A 1 19.64 -14.67 16.16
CA LEU A 1 18.61 -14.93 15.11
C LEU A 1 17.19 -14.90 15.65
N GLY A 2 16.94 -15.26 16.93
CA GLY A 2 15.62 -15.18 17.55
C GLY A 2 15.03 -13.76 17.65
N ASP A 3 15.85 -12.72 17.71
CA ASP A 3 15.39 -11.33 17.81
C ASP A 3 14.95 -10.69 16.47
N VAL A 4 15.43 -11.20 15.34
CA VAL A 4 14.98 -10.74 14.01
C VAL A 4 13.54 -11.16 13.74
N TYR A 5 13.10 -12.29 14.27
CA TYR A 5 11.71 -12.77 14.16
C TYR A 5 10.73 -12.03 15.09
N LYS A 6 11.17 -11.59 16.28
CA LYS A 6 10.31 -10.92 17.27
C LYS A 6 10.09 -9.43 16.98
N ARG A 7 10.95 -8.80 16.16
CA ARG A 7 10.83 -7.38 15.77
C ARG A 7 10.52 -7.22 14.29
N GLN A 8 9.60 -8.00 13.74
CA GLN A 8 9.02 -7.63 12.45
C GLN A 8 8.10 -6.42 12.69
N PRO A 9 8.48 -5.20 12.28
CA PRO A 9 7.49 -4.12 12.29
C PRO A 9 6.39 -4.56 11.33
N GLN A 10 5.18 -4.62 11.84
CA GLN A 10 3.96 -5.05 11.14
C GLN A 10 3.74 -4.30 9.81
N TYR A 11 4.48 -3.20 9.57
CA TYR A 11 4.29 -2.25 8.46
C TYR A 11 5.63 -1.84 7.86
N ARG A 12 6.14 -2.59 6.87
CA ARG A 12 7.47 -2.36 6.26
C ARG A 12 7.39 -1.48 5.01
N ALA A 13 7.67 -0.18 5.15
CA ALA A 13 7.93 0.71 4.02
C ALA A 13 9.21 0.34 3.24
N SER A 14 10.14 -0.38 3.86
CA SER A 14 11.42 -0.80 3.28
C SER A 14 11.31 -1.80 2.13
N CYS A 15 10.15 -2.42 1.95
CA CYS A 15 9.90 -3.38 0.88
C CYS A 15 9.32 -2.73 -0.40
N ILE A 16 9.21 -1.41 -0.46
CA ILE A 16 8.64 -0.69 -1.59
C ILE A 16 9.72 0.12 -2.28
N LEU A 17 9.92 -0.11 -3.57
CA LEU A 17 10.92 0.54 -4.43
C LEU A 17 10.26 1.25 -5.60
N LYS A 18 10.89 2.32 -6.09
CA LYS A 18 10.64 2.83 -7.45
C LYS A 18 11.42 1.99 -8.47
N LYS A 19 10.93 1.96 -9.72
CA LYS A 19 11.75 1.45 -10.83
C LYS A 19 13.09 2.20 -10.88
N GLY A 20 14.19 1.45 -10.97
CA GLY A 20 15.55 1.98 -10.99
C GLY A 20 16.15 2.25 -9.60
N GLN A 21 15.36 2.33 -8.56
CA GLN A 21 15.86 2.52 -7.20
C GLN A 21 16.67 1.32 -6.74
N LYS A 22 17.76 1.61 -6.02
CA LYS A 22 18.61 0.62 -5.36
C LYS A 22 18.47 0.75 -3.85
N VAL A 23 18.41 -0.37 -3.16
CA VAL A 23 18.38 -0.45 -1.68
C VAL A 23 19.29 -1.60 -1.26
N SER A 24 20.13 -1.37 -0.26
CA SER A 24 20.97 -2.40 0.35
C SER A 24 20.25 -3.03 1.53
N TYR A 25 20.21 -4.35 1.55
CA TYR A 25 19.74 -5.13 2.69
C TYR A 25 20.95 -5.75 3.38
N LYS A 26 21.06 -5.57 4.67
CA LYS A 26 22.15 -6.11 5.49
C LYS A 26 21.58 -6.99 6.59
N VAL A 27 22.27 -8.06 6.90
CA VAL A 27 22.01 -8.91 8.07
C VAL A 27 22.81 -8.36 9.23
N SER A 28 22.16 -8.03 10.33
CA SER A 28 22.82 -7.67 11.59
C SER A 28 22.95 -8.91 12.48
N GLY A 29 24.08 -9.04 13.17
CA GLY A 29 24.33 -10.16 14.10
C GLY A 29 24.82 -11.45 13.41
N ALA A 30 25.07 -11.45 12.11
CA ALA A 30 25.85 -12.52 11.48
C ALA A 30 27.31 -12.35 11.89
N SER A 31 27.99 -13.46 12.26
CA SER A 31 29.44 -13.45 12.46
C SER A 31 30.13 -13.10 11.14
N GLY A 32 31.28 -12.44 11.19
CA GLY A 32 32.02 -12.05 9.98
C GLY A 32 32.42 -13.22 9.08
N TYR A 33 32.27 -14.46 9.54
CA TYR A 33 32.57 -15.70 8.83
C TYR A 33 31.33 -16.38 8.21
N THR A 34 30.12 -15.89 8.53
CA THR A 34 28.90 -16.50 8.01
C THR A 34 28.60 -15.97 6.61
N PRO A 35 28.59 -16.81 5.56
CA PRO A 35 28.20 -16.38 4.24
C PRO A 35 26.72 -16.03 4.22
N VAL A 36 26.41 -14.80 3.79
CA VAL A 36 25.06 -14.32 3.59
C VAL A 36 24.73 -14.38 2.10
N THR A 37 23.64 -15.05 1.76
CA THR A 37 23.17 -15.16 0.39
C THR A 37 21.86 -14.40 0.18
N TYR A 38 21.68 -13.86 -1.01
CA TYR A 38 20.53 -13.05 -1.40
C TYR A 38 19.94 -13.59 -2.71
N LYS A 39 18.63 -13.85 -2.73
CA LYS A 39 17.94 -14.35 -3.93
C LYS A 39 16.62 -13.65 -4.14
N VAL A 40 16.36 -13.16 -5.37
CA VAL A 40 15.05 -12.70 -5.77
C VAL A 40 14.24 -13.83 -6.41
N GLY A 41 12.96 -13.94 -6.09
CA GLY A 41 12.08 -14.98 -6.61
C GLY A 41 11.82 -14.84 -8.10
N ASN A 42 11.76 -13.60 -8.63
CA ASN A 42 11.59 -13.34 -10.06
C ASN A 42 12.46 -12.16 -10.52
N THR A 43 13.50 -12.48 -11.27
CA THR A 43 14.52 -11.54 -11.78
C THR A 43 13.98 -10.53 -12.81
N LYS A 44 12.77 -10.75 -13.35
CA LYS A 44 12.06 -9.80 -14.20
C LYS A 44 11.72 -8.51 -13.46
N TYR A 45 11.37 -8.59 -12.16
CA TYR A 45 10.93 -7.46 -11.37
C TYR A 45 12.06 -6.77 -10.61
N ALA A 46 13.03 -7.53 -10.12
CA ALA A 46 14.18 -6.98 -9.40
C ALA A 46 15.43 -7.82 -9.63
N SER A 47 16.58 -7.27 -9.29
CA SER A 47 17.85 -7.99 -9.16
C SER A 47 18.45 -7.72 -7.79
N VAL A 48 19.26 -8.64 -7.30
CA VAL A 48 20.06 -8.48 -6.10
C VAL A 48 21.49 -8.94 -6.38
N SER A 49 22.48 -8.23 -5.84
CA SER A 49 23.89 -8.62 -5.89
C SER A 49 24.27 -9.47 -4.67
N SER A 50 25.45 -10.09 -4.70
CA SER A 50 26.00 -10.89 -3.61
C SER A 50 26.12 -10.12 -2.28
N ASN A 51 26.28 -8.79 -2.32
CA ASN A 51 26.33 -7.92 -1.15
C ASN A 51 24.98 -7.33 -0.72
N GLY A 52 23.85 -7.87 -1.24
CA GLY A 52 22.51 -7.47 -0.85
C GLY A 52 21.97 -6.19 -1.51
N LEU A 53 22.68 -5.62 -2.51
CA LEU A 53 22.19 -4.45 -3.24
C LEU A 53 21.07 -4.86 -4.20
N THR A 54 19.87 -4.50 -3.85
CA THR A 54 18.64 -4.82 -4.61
C THR A 54 18.22 -3.65 -5.48
N LYS A 55 17.93 -3.91 -6.77
CA LYS A 55 17.49 -2.91 -7.77
C LYS A 55 16.12 -3.28 -8.31
N GLY A 56 15.16 -2.36 -8.24
CA GLY A 56 13.84 -2.51 -8.88
C GLY A 56 13.95 -2.33 -10.39
N LYS A 57 13.49 -3.32 -11.19
CA LYS A 57 13.60 -3.36 -12.66
C LYS A 57 12.29 -3.07 -13.37
N LYS A 58 11.20 -3.70 -12.95
CA LYS A 58 9.88 -3.62 -13.58
C LYS A 58 8.80 -3.51 -12.49
N TYR A 59 7.72 -2.80 -12.80
CA TYR A 59 6.56 -2.70 -11.90
C TYR A 59 5.96 -4.05 -11.60
N GLY A 60 5.63 -4.27 -10.33
CA GLY A 60 5.04 -5.50 -9.84
C GLY A 60 5.62 -5.93 -8.49
N ARG A 61 5.51 -7.21 -8.20
CA ARG A 61 5.96 -7.82 -6.96
C ARG A 61 6.90 -9.00 -7.25
N THR A 62 7.87 -9.17 -6.38
CA THR A 62 8.68 -10.39 -6.25
C THR A 62 9.04 -10.58 -4.78
N THR A 63 9.65 -11.70 -4.44
CA THR A 63 10.22 -11.95 -3.12
C THR A 63 11.72 -11.64 -3.11
N LEU A 64 12.23 -11.23 -1.96
CA LEU A 64 13.65 -11.28 -1.63
C LEU A 64 13.83 -12.28 -0.49
N THR A 65 14.68 -13.26 -0.71
CA THR A 65 15.10 -14.25 0.30
C THR A 65 16.53 -13.93 0.70
N ILE A 66 16.77 -13.85 1.98
CA ILE A 66 18.09 -13.65 2.59
C ILE A 66 18.34 -14.86 3.48
N SER A 67 19.47 -15.54 3.28
CA SER A 67 19.85 -16.73 4.05
C SER A 67 21.25 -16.53 4.64
N ALA A 68 21.40 -16.96 5.88
CA ALA A 68 22.66 -16.97 6.61
C ALA A 68 22.66 -18.20 7.53
N ASP A 69 23.68 -19.04 7.47
CA ASP A 69 23.73 -20.35 8.17
C ASP A 69 22.46 -21.19 7.87
N ASN A 70 21.84 -21.70 8.92
CA ASN A 70 20.60 -22.49 8.85
C ASN A 70 19.33 -21.64 8.92
N ALA A 71 19.44 -20.30 8.82
CA ALA A 71 18.32 -19.40 8.89
C ALA A 71 18.04 -18.72 7.54
N SER A 72 16.76 -18.55 7.24
CA SER A 72 16.31 -17.86 6.03
C SER A 72 15.08 -17.01 6.31
N VAL A 73 15.02 -15.83 5.70
CA VAL A 73 13.86 -14.97 5.72
C VAL A 73 13.47 -14.58 4.30
N SER A 74 12.18 -14.71 3.99
CA SER A 74 11.62 -14.24 2.72
C SER A 74 10.56 -13.19 2.95
N PHE A 75 10.57 -12.14 2.12
CA PHE A 75 9.56 -11.09 2.17
C PHE A 75 9.27 -10.51 0.78
N ASN A 76 8.08 -9.97 0.62
CA ASN A 76 7.70 -9.31 -0.62
C ASN A 76 8.44 -7.98 -0.80
N ILE A 77 8.93 -7.75 -2.01
CA ILE A 77 9.36 -6.43 -2.48
C ILE A 77 8.44 -5.98 -3.61
N TYR A 78 8.04 -4.72 -3.57
CA TYR A 78 7.12 -4.11 -4.50
C TYR A 78 7.83 -3.02 -5.28
N ILE A 79 7.74 -3.05 -6.59
CA ILE A 79 8.31 -2.04 -7.48
C ILE A 79 7.15 -1.23 -8.06
N LEU A 80 7.09 0.04 -7.72
CA LEU A 80 5.96 0.91 -8.04
C LEU A 80 6.33 1.97 -9.09
N LYS A 81 5.33 2.42 -9.84
CA LYS A 81 5.40 3.63 -10.65
C LYS A 81 5.62 4.86 -9.76
N SER A 82 6.30 5.87 -10.28
CA SER A 82 6.72 7.04 -9.49
C SER A 82 5.57 7.73 -8.76
N LYS A 83 4.43 7.96 -9.44
CA LYS A 83 3.26 8.61 -8.83
C LYS A 83 2.67 7.77 -7.71
N VAL A 84 2.55 6.44 -7.92
CA VAL A 84 2.04 5.49 -6.91
C VAL A 84 2.96 5.47 -5.70
N TYR A 85 4.27 5.32 -5.91
CA TYR A 85 5.27 5.35 -4.83
C TYR A 85 5.16 6.63 -3.98
N LYS A 86 5.09 7.79 -4.65
CA LYS A 86 4.95 9.09 -3.96
C LYS A 86 3.63 9.18 -3.19
N GLY A 87 2.52 8.68 -3.77
CA GLY A 87 1.21 8.63 -3.11
C GLY A 87 1.21 7.77 -1.85
N VAL A 88 1.78 6.57 -1.92
CA VAL A 88 1.94 5.67 -0.76
C VAL A 88 2.83 6.30 0.32
N SER A 89 3.98 6.86 -0.07
CA SER A 89 4.89 7.54 0.86
C SER A 89 4.21 8.73 1.54
N LYS A 90 3.39 9.50 0.79
CA LYS A 90 2.62 10.61 1.34
C LYS A 90 1.53 10.13 2.31
N ALA A 91 0.82 9.05 1.98
CA ALA A 91 -0.17 8.44 2.87
C ALA A 91 0.46 8.02 4.20
N GLN A 92 1.61 7.35 4.16
CA GLN A 92 2.36 6.98 5.35
C GLN A 92 2.85 8.20 6.16
N ALA A 93 3.29 9.26 5.48
CA ALA A 93 3.67 10.52 6.13
C ALA A 93 2.46 11.19 6.82
N ILE A 94 1.29 11.22 6.17
CA ILE A 94 0.05 11.74 6.77
C ILE A 94 -0.33 10.90 8.00
N CYS A 95 -0.23 9.56 7.93
CA CYS A 95 -0.53 8.68 9.06
C CYS A 95 0.34 9.02 10.29
N LYS A 96 1.63 9.30 10.09
CA LYS A 96 2.54 9.70 11.18
C LYS A 96 2.13 11.00 11.90
N THR A 97 1.46 11.91 11.19
CA THR A 97 0.98 13.18 11.79
C THR A 97 -0.30 13.03 12.60
N LYS A 98 -0.93 11.85 12.60
CA LYS A 98 -2.18 11.53 13.32
C LYS A 98 -3.26 12.62 13.15
N PRO A 99 -3.66 12.97 11.91
CA PRO A 99 -4.67 13.99 11.69
C PRO A 99 -6.02 13.52 12.26
N ARG A 100 -6.82 14.45 12.79
CA ARG A 100 -8.13 14.14 13.34
C ARG A 100 -9.11 13.74 12.23
N TYR A 101 -9.96 12.77 12.50
CA TYR A 101 -11.06 12.42 11.59
C TYR A 101 -12.17 13.46 11.67
N SER A 102 -12.59 13.99 10.52
CA SER A 102 -13.75 14.87 10.43
C SER A 102 -14.24 15.00 8.99
N GLN A 103 -15.48 14.62 8.72
CA GLN A 103 -16.11 14.84 7.42
C GLN A 103 -16.32 16.34 7.14
N ALA A 104 -16.79 17.10 8.13
CA ALA A 104 -17.05 18.52 7.97
C ALA A 104 -15.77 19.35 7.75
N LYS A 105 -14.67 18.98 8.41
CA LYS A 105 -13.38 19.69 8.34
C LYS A 105 -12.37 19.01 7.41
N ARG A 106 -12.78 18.02 6.60
CA ARG A 106 -11.91 17.15 5.78
C ARG A 106 -10.91 17.86 4.89
N MET A 107 -11.22 19.09 4.48
CA MET A 107 -10.34 19.92 3.64
C MET A 107 -9.35 20.77 4.45
N ARG A 108 -9.59 21.02 5.73
CA ARG A 108 -8.70 21.81 6.59
C ARG A 108 -7.41 21.07 6.91
N LYS A 109 -6.34 21.83 7.22
CA LYS A 109 -5.07 21.28 7.74
C LYS A 109 -5.32 20.55 9.06
N GLY A 110 -4.68 19.40 9.26
CA GLY A 110 -4.84 18.59 10.48
C GLY A 110 -6.11 17.74 10.53
N TYR A 111 -6.94 17.75 9.48
CA TYR A 111 -8.17 16.96 9.40
C TYR A 111 -8.23 16.14 8.11
N VAL A 112 -8.83 14.97 8.20
CA VAL A 112 -9.15 14.09 7.07
C VAL A 112 -10.42 13.30 7.36
N ASP A 113 -11.06 12.79 6.33
CA ASP A 113 -11.90 11.59 6.34
C ASP A 113 -11.28 10.53 5.45
N CYS A 114 -11.92 9.38 5.26
CA CYS A 114 -11.37 8.26 4.51
C CYS A 114 -10.97 8.66 3.07
N SER A 115 -11.82 9.38 2.37
CA SER A 115 -11.60 9.73 0.97
C SER A 115 -10.72 10.96 0.77
N SER A 116 -10.82 11.96 1.64
CA SER A 116 -9.90 13.10 1.60
C SER A 116 -8.47 12.72 1.99
N PHE A 117 -8.28 11.73 2.84
CA PHE A 117 -6.98 11.15 3.13
C PHE A 117 -6.34 10.60 1.86
N VAL A 118 -7.05 9.75 1.10
CA VAL A 118 -6.57 9.19 -0.16
C VAL A 118 -6.30 10.30 -1.18
N TRP A 119 -7.23 11.24 -1.34
CA TRP A 119 -7.07 12.36 -2.26
C TRP A 119 -5.86 13.25 -1.91
N LYS A 120 -5.67 13.62 -0.64
CA LYS A 120 -4.51 14.39 -0.17
C LYS A 120 -3.18 13.64 -0.35
N SER A 121 -3.22 12.32 -0.35
CA SER A 121 -2.04 11.49 -0.60
C SER A 121 -1.61 11.52 -2.07
N TYR A 122 -2.54 11.61 -3.00
CA TYR A 122 -2.27 11.52 -4.43
C TYR A 122 -2.27 12.86 -5.17
N LYS A 123 -3.07 13.83 -4.72
CA LYS A 123 -3.23 15.14 -5.39
C LYS A 123 -1.91 15.86 -5.69
N PRO A 124 -0.91 15.92 -4.78
CA PRO A 124 0.35 16.60 -5.03
C PRO A 124 1.13 16.01 -6.21
N TYR A 125 0.77 14.81 -6.66
CA TYR A 125 1.44 14.09 -7.74
C TYR A 125 0.59 13.98 -9.01
N GLY A 126 -0.44 14.85 -9.12
CA GLY A 126 -1.27 14.97 -10.30
C GLY A 126 -2.40 13.96 -10.42
N VAL A 127 -2.73 13.22 -9.36
CA VAL A 127 -3.88 12.30 -9.32
C VAL A 127 -4.97 12.89 -8.42
N ASN A 128 -6.06 13.33 -9.00
CA ASN A 128 -7.13 14.07 -8.31
C ASN A 128 -8.50 13.37 -8.31
N PHE A 129 -8.59 12.18 -8.90
CA PHE A 129 -9.83 11.38 -9.00
C PHE A 129 -11.02 12.15 -9.58
N GLY A 130 -10.76 13.04 -10.54
CA GLY A 130 -11.77 13.84 -11.21
C GLY A 130 -12.12 15.17 -10.53
N SER A 131 -11.46 15.54 -9.43
CA SER A 131 -11.70 16.80 -8.75
C SER A 131 -10.40 17.51 -8.35
N LYS A 132 -10.20 18.73 -8.85
CA LYS A 132 -8.96 19.52 -8.61
C LYS A 132 -8.97 20.27 -7.29
N SER A 133 -10.13 20.73 -6.82
CA SER A 133 -10.27 21.67 -5.69
C SER A 133 -10.78 21.04 -4.41
N TYR A 134 -11.60 20.01 -4.51
CA TYR A 134 -12.24 19.36 -3.36
C TYR A 134 -12.12 17.83 -3.43
N ALA A 135 -11.88 17.20 -2.29
CA ALA A 135 -11.76 15.73 -2.23
C ALA A 135 -13.11 15.04 -2.55
N PRO A 136 -13.18 14.17 -3.57
CA PRO A 136 -14.40 13.40 -3.85
C PRO A 136 -14.74 12.46 -2.70
N THR A 137 -15.97 11.97 -2.64
CA THR A 137 -16.34 10.90 -1.70
C THR A 137 -15.70 9.57 -2.10
N ALA A 138 -15.68 8.58 -1.20
CA ALA A 138 -15.20 7.23 -1.52
C ALA A 138 -15.96 6.61 -2.72
N ALA A 139 -17.27 6.83 -2.78
CA ALA A 139 -18.13 6.37 -3.88
C ALA A 139 -17.82 7.07 -5.21
N ASP A 140 -17.50 8.37 -5.19
CA ASP A 140 -17.13 9.11 -6.39
C ASP A 140 -15.75 8.71 -6.91
N ILE A 141 -14.79 8.46 -6.01
CA ILE A 141 -13.49 7.91 -6.39
C ILE A 141 -13.66 6.55 -7.06
N ALA A 142 -14.49 5.66 -6.49
CA ALA A 142 -14.77 4.37 -7.11
C ALA A 142 -15.44 4.50 -8.47
N LYS A 143 -16.41 5.41 -8.61
CA LYS A 143 -17.08 5.71 -9.88
C LYS A 143 -16.11 6.23 -10.94
N TRP A 144 -15.19 7.11 -10.54
CA TRP A 144 -14.11 7.60 -11.41
C TRP A 144 -13.17 6.46 -11.84
N CYS A 145 -12.74 5.60 -10.93
CA CYS A 145 -11.92 4.43 -11.23
C CYS A 145 -12.66 3.47 -12.18
N GLY A 146 -13.97 3.29 -12.00
CA GLY A 146 -14.80 2.48 -12.88
C GLY A 146 -14.85 3.02 -14.32
N LYS A 147 -15.02 4.34 -14.49
CA LYS A 147 -14.96 5.00 -15.81
C LYS A 147 -13.60 4.81 -16.50
N LYS A 148 -12.52 4.69 -15.74
CA LYS A 148 -11.17 4.41 -16.23
C LYS A 148 -10.87 2.92 -16.42
N LYS A 149 -11.87 2.04 -16.26
CA LYS A 149 -11.73 0.58 -16.34
C LYS A 149 -10.70 -0.01 -15.36
N LYS A 150 -10.49 0.67 -14.22
CA LYS A 150 -9.52 0.28 -13.19
C LYS A 150 -10.15 -0.38 -11.96
N LEU A 151 -11.48 -0.48 -11.93
CA LEU A 151 -12.21 -1.03 -10.80
C LEU A 151 -12.44 -2.52 -11.01
N LEU A 152 -11.94 -3.34 -10.11
CA LEU A 152 -12.02 -4.80 -10.16
C LEU A 152 -12.92 -5.34 -9.05
N LYS A 153 -13.66 -6.42 -9.34
CA LYS A 153 -14.50 -7.10 -8.34
C LYS A 153 -13.64 -7.96 -7.43
N LEU A 154 -14.01 -8.00 -6.15
CA LEU A 154 -13.34 -8.83 -5.17
C LEU A 154 -13.66 -10.33 -5.30
N SER A 155 -14.73 -10.70 -6.01
CA SER A 155 -15.10 -12.11 -6.26
C SER A 155 -14.01 -12.92 -6.97
N THR A 156 -13.03 -12.25 -7.59
CA THR A 156 -11.81 -12.88 -8.13
C THR A 156 -10.72 -13.07 -7.07
N TYR A 157 -11.03 -12.77 -5.82
CA TYR A 157 -10.11 -12.73 -4.70
C TYR A 157 -10.41 -13.86 -3.71
N ASN A 158 -9.57 -14.89 -3.68
CA ASN A 158 -9.67 -16.03 -2.77
C ASN A 158 -9.08 -15.72 -1.37
N GLY A 159 -9.38 -14.55 -0.79
CA GLY A 159 -8.87 -14.16 0.54
C GLY A 159 -7.36 -13.87 0.58
N LYS A 160 -6.67 -13.82 -0.55
CA LYS A 160 -5.22 -13.56 -0.63
C LYS A 160 -4.95 -12.20 -1.26
N SER A 161 -4.10 -11.39 -0.64
CA SER A 161 -3.65 -10.09 -1.17
C SER A 161 -2.69 -10.20 -2.37
N ASP A 162 -2.61 -11.38 -2.98
CA ASP A 162 -1.63 -11.70 -4.02
C ASP A 162 -1.71 -10.82 -5.26
N ARG A 163 -2.85 -10.22 -5.52
CA ARG A 163 -3.06 -9.32 -6.67
C ARG A 163 -2.95 -7.84 -6.32
N LEU A 164 -2.96 -7.50 -5.03
CA LEU A 164 -2.86 -6.11 -4.60
C LEU A 164 -1.42 -5.62 -4.62
N LEU A 165 -1.23 -4.41 -5.11
CA LEU A 165 0.03 -3.67 -5.02
C LEU A 165 -0.14 -2.45 -4.13
N PRO A 166 0.90 -2.03 -3.39
CA PRO A 166 0.83 -0.79 -2.62
C PRO A 166 0.40 0.37 -3.50
N GLY A 167 -0.58 1.15 -3.00
CA GLY A 167 -1.23 2.22 -3.74
C GLY A 167 -2.57 1.83 -4.35
N ASP A 168 -2.92 0.55 -4.41
CA ASP A 168 -4.27 0.12 -4.76
C ASP A 168 -5.27 0.60 -3.70
N LEU A 169 -6.44 1.00 -4.17
CA LEU A 169 -7.52 1.49 -3.31
C LEU A 169 -8.54 0.39 -3.11
N ILE A 170 -8.91 0.17 -1.87
CA ILE A 170 -9.91 -0.82 -1.48
C ILE A 170 -11.17 -0.08 -1.05
N PHE A 171 -12.32 -0.48 -1.59
CA PHE A 171 -13.62 0.13 -1.33
C PHE A 171 -14.50 -0.82 -0.55
N TYR A 172 -15.12 -0.30 0.49
CA TYR A 172 -15.97 -1.05 1.40
C TYR A 172 -17.41 -0.58 1.29
N ARG A 173 -18.32 -1.55 1.34
CA ARG A 173 -19.75 -1.32 1.31
C ARG A 173 -20.29 -1.10 2.72
N LYS A 174 -21.32 -0.26 2.85
CA LYS A 174 -22.12 -0.14 4.06
C LYS A 174 -22.62 -1.53 4.52
N ARG A 175 -22.51 -1.81 5.81
CA ARG A 175 -22.86 -3.13 6.38
C ARG A 175 -24.34 -3.45 6.24
N SER A 176 -25.23 -2.48 6.44
CA SER A 176 -26.68 -2.66 6.39
C SER A 176 -27.34 -1.48 5.69
N GLY A 177 -28.44 -1.76 5.00
CA GLY A 177 -29.25 -0.76 4.29
C GLY A 177 -28.55 -0.13 3.09
N LYS A 178 -29.26 0.78 2.40
CA LYS A 178 -28.76 1.57 1.28
C LYS A 178 -28.30 2.95 1.75
N ASN A 179 -27.24 3.52 1.15
CA ASN A 179 -26.77 4.88 1.43
C ASN A 179 -26.94 5.84 0.25
N GLY A 180 -27.62 5.41 -0.83
CA GLY A 180 -27.83 6.20 -2.04
C GLY A 180 -26.60 6.46 -2.90
N ARG A 181 -25.42 5.97 -2.50
CA ARG A 181 -24.13 6.20 -3.20
C ARG A 181 -23.83 5.08 -4.19
N TYR A 182 -22.91 5.38 -5.12
CA TYR A 182 -22.42 4.40 -6.09
C TYR A 182 -21.99 3.10 -5.41
N LYS A 183 -22.62 1.97 -5.83
CA LYS A 183 -22.40 0.62 -5.29
C LYS A 183 -22.49 0.52 -3.76
N ASN A 184 -23.23 1.43 -3.13
CA ASN A 184 -23.40 1.48 -1.67
C ASN A 184 -22.07 1.65 -0.87
N ILE A 185 -21.06 2.27 -1.52
CA ILE A 185 -19.73 2.47 -0.92
C ILE A 185 -19.80 3.57 0.14
N ASP A 186 -19.25 3.29 1.32
CA ASP A 186 -19.16 4.23 2.44
C ASP A 186 -17.73 4.48 2.93
N HIS A 187 -16.77 3.61 2.54
CA HIS A 187 -15.40 3.73 3.01
C HIS A 187 -14.37 3.37 1.94
N ILE A 188 -13.15 3.91 2.10
CA ILE A 188 -12.01 3.67 1.23
C ILE A 188 -10.73 3.58 2.05
N ALA A 189 -9.84 2.67 1.66
CA ALA A 189 -8.50 2.52 2.21
C ALA A 189 -7.46 2.41 1.10
N MET A 190 -6.20 2.64 1.42
CA MET A 190 -5.06 2.41 0.54
C MET A 190 -4.28 1.18 1.00
N TYR A 191 -4.08 0.22 0.12
CA TYR A 191 -3.20 -0.92 0.39
C TYR A 191 -1.74 -0.45 0.41
N VAL A 192 -0.96 -0.95 1.37
CA VAL A 192 0.45 -0.56 1.54
C VAL A 192 1.41 -1.76 1.55
N GLY A 193 0.90 -2.94 1.20
CA GLY A 193 1.69 -4.18 1.13
C GLY A 193 1.55 -5.04 2.39
N ASN A 194 1.95 -6.32 2.29
CA ASN A 194 2.00 -7.27 3.40
C ASN A 194 0.68 -7.35 4.21
N ASP A 195 -0.44 -7.53 3.49
CA ASP A 195 -1.80 -7.59 4.06
C ASP A 195 -2.17 -6.38 4.95
N THR A 196 -1.64 -5.22 4.61
CA THR A 196 -1.83 -4.01 5.39
C THR A 196 -2.46 -2.92 4.53
N ILE A 197 -3.42 -2.21 5.12
CA ILE A 197 -3.98 -0.97 4.60
C ILE A 197 -3.64 0.20 5.51
N VAL A 198 -3.68 1.40 4.97
CA VAL A 198 -3.74 2.65 5.71
C VAL A 198 -5.03 3.39 5.35
N HIS A 199 -5.74 3.86 6.35
CA HIS A 199 -7.02 4.52 6.16
C HIS A 199 -7.33 5.50 7.29
N ALA A 200 -8.23 6.44 7.03
CA ALA A 200 -8.82 7.27 8.08
C ALA A 200 -10.16 6.66 8.50
N ASP A 201 -10.24 6.20 9.74
CA ASP A 201 -11.44 5.60 10.34
C ASP A 201 -11.52 5.97 11.84
N GLY A 202 -12.74 6.19 12.34
CA GLY A 202 -12.94 6.55 13.74
C GLY A 202 -12.36 7.92 14.09
N SER A 203 -11.21 7.98 14.77
CA SER A 203 -10.64 9.22 15.30
C SER A 203 -9.47 9.79 14.47
N SER A 204 -8.76 8.95 13.73
CA SER A 204 -7.52 9.35 13.04
C SER A 204 -7.21 8.44 11.85
N VAL A 205 -5.99 8.59 11.30
CA VAL A 205 -5.41 7.68 10.32
C VAL A 205 -4.63 6.58 11.02
N SER A 206 -4.87 5.33 10.64
CA SER A 206 -4.25 4.15 11.23
C SER A 206 -3.97 3.06 10.19
N TYR A 207 -3.20 2.06 10.59
CA TYR A 207 -3.00 0.82 9.83
C TYR A 207 -3.98 -0.23 10.30
N SER A 208 -4.41 -1.09 9.38
CA SER A 208 -5.35 -2.19 9.65
C SER A 208 -5.15 -3.32 8.64
N TYR A 209 -5.86 -4.44 8.85
CA TYR A 209 -5.98 -5.49 7.84
C TYR A 209 -7.02 -5.13 6.78
N PRO A 210 -6.81 -5.51 5.50
CA PRO A 210 -7.74 -5.19 4.42
C PRO A 210 -9.16 -5.73 4.63
N TRP A 211 -9.29 -6.82 5.36
CA TRP A 211 -10.52 -7.60 5.51
C TRP A 211 -11.31 -7.30 6.80
N TYR A 212 -11.03 -6.20 7.45
CA TYR A 212 -11.76 -5.81 8.67
C TYR A 212 -13.23 -5.42 8.43
N ARG A 213 -13.63 -5.20 7.16
CA ARG A 213 -15.01 -4.92 6.72
C ARG A 213 -15.33 -5.70 5.44
N ASN A 214 -16.61 -5.70 5.05
CA ASN A 214 -17.07 -6.23 3.76
C ASN A 214 -16.45 -5.43 2.60
N CYS A 215 -15.33 -5.91 2.09
CA CYS A 215 -14.68 -5.36 0.92
C CYS A 215 -15.48 -5.72 -0.33
N LEU A 216 -15.71 -4.75 -1.21
CA LEU A 216 -16.49 -4.94 -2.44
C LEU A 216 -15.63 -4.90 -3.69
N LEU A 217 -14.70 -3.96 -3.74
CA LEU A 217 -13.95 -3.61 -4.95
C LEU A 217 -12.55 -3.15 -4.57
N TYR A 218 -11.62 -3.34 -5.49
CA TYR A 218 -10.29 -2.73 -5.40
C TYR A 218 -9.87 -2.15 -6.74
N THR A 219 -8.83 -1.33 -6.76
CA THR A 219 -8.27 -0.81 -8.01
C THR A 219 -6.99 -1.54 -8.36
N SER A 220 -6.73 -1.70 -9.66
CA SER A 220 -5.38 -1.87 -10.16
C SER A 220 -4.88 -0.51 -10.66
N ASP A 221 -3.74 -0.06 -10.15
CA ASP A 221 -3.08 1.15 -10.66
C ASP A 221 -3.92 2.43 -10.58
N ALA A 222 -4.47 2.75 -9.40
CA ALA A 222 -5.35 3.91 -9.19
C ALA A 222 -4.74 5.27 -9.59
N ALA A 223 -3.42 5.35 -9.75
CA ALA A 223 -2.67 6.58 -10.00
C ALA A 223 -2.29 6.82 -11.47
N ASP A 224 -2.71 5.95 -12.39
CA ASP A 224 -2.47 6.12 -13.84
C ASP A 224 -3.60 6.80 -14.58
#